data_893b0f19e07007c33dd8e1fb2981fa35
#
_entry.id   893b0f19e07007c33dd8e1fb2981fa35
#
_cell.length_a   1.000
_cell.length_b   1.000
_cell.length_c   1.000
_cell.angle_alpha   90.00
_cell.angle_beta   90.00
_cell.angle_gamma   90.00
#
_symmetry.space_group_name_H-M   'P 1'
#
loop_
_entity.id
_entity.type
_entity.pdbx_description
1 polymer ?
#
loop_
_entity_poly.entity_id
_entity_poly.type
_entity_poly.pdbx_seq_one_letter_code
_entity_poly.pdbx_strand_id
1 'polypeptide(L)'
;MRFAAVLSFVLLAAAPVRAVEGAADLQWVADAGGSVVRDAAGRVPGLDFRASWVTDADMRKVARMPGLTSLNLALSRVTDQGMQELRNLTGIVDLDLRFAEYVTDEGVAALKNWKKLKRLDLHGTKASDTSLDHIAGIATLESLDLGSVMLTDVGLERLTVLPNLKALTIGGNELGDAGLQALRQMRGLQFLDLSGRQGTDSNVWAVNMSDVGLDAIVTLTELRELRFGCTSIGVGSEGTRFATVSAMSVTPRRLEKMKALTKLQRLKLEGCDRIDDDAANLLTGFPNLEEVDLKGTAVTAKGVAALRAARPKLRVHQGPWEAKAANFRNN
;
A
#
# COMPACT_ATOMS: atom_id res chain seq x y z
N MET A 1 18.64 11.62 -8.65
CA MET A 1 18.39 10.30 -9.27
C MET A 1 16.95 9.91 -8.94
N ARG A 2 16.15 9.78 -9.98
CA ARG A 2 14.73 9.42 -9.84
C ARG A 2 14.67 7.93 -9.51
N PHE A 3 14.38 7.57 -8.27
CA PHE A 3 13.73 6.29 -7.98
C PHE A 3 12.23 6.51 -8.22
N ALA A 4 11.87 6.63 -9.50
CA ALA A 4 10.57 6.13 -9.87
C ALA A 4 10.59 4.65 -9.44
N ALA A 5 9.47 4.14 -8.92
CA ALA A 5 9.27 2.72 -8.83
C ALA A 5 9.36 2.17 -10.27
N VAL A 6 10.59 2.01 -10.73
CA VAL A 6 10.87 1.34 -11.98
C VAL A 6 10.59 -0.11 -11.69
N LEU A 7 9.54 -0.63 -12.33
CA LEU A 7 9.41 -2.05 -12.57
C LEU A 7 10.71 -2.53 -13.25
N SER A 8 11.74 -2.83 -12.47
CA SER A 8 12.89 -3.54 -12.98
C SER A 8 12.49 -5.00 -13.07
N PHE A 9 12.11 -5.40 -14.28
CA PHE A 9 12.07 -6.81 -14.66
C PHE A 9 13.49 -7.37 -14.51
N VAL A 10 13.73 -8.05 -13.40
CA VAL A 10 14.94 -8.86 -13.25
C VAL A 10 14.74 -10.07 -14.16
N LEU A 11 15.51 -10.12 -15.24
CA LEU A 11 15.66 -11.32 -16.07
C LEU A 11 16.30 -12.42 -15.21
N LEU A 12 15.50 -13.29 -14.61
CA LEU A 12 15.98 -14.59 -14.15
C LEU A 12 16.04 -15.49 -15.39
N ALA A 13 17.23 -15.96 -15.72
CA ALA A 13 17.43 -17.03 -16.69
C ALA A 13 16.71 -18.29 -16.17
N ALA A 14 15.52 -18.56 -16.70
CA ALA A 14 14.79 -19.79 -16.45
C ALA A 14 15.13 -20.80 -17.55
N ALA A 15 15.31 -22.05 -17.13
CA ALA A 15 15.42 -23.21 -18.02
C ALA A 15 14.27 -23.20 -19.05
N PRO A 16 14.44 -23.78 -20.24
CA PRO A 16 13.43 -23.70 -21.29
C PRO A 16 12.17 -24.42 -20.84
N VAL A 17 11.19 -23.65 -20.41
CA VAL A 17 9.81 -24.12 -20.32
C VAL A 17 9.37 -24.36 -21.77
N ARG A 18 8.99 -25.61 -22.08
CA ARG A 18 8.40 -25.99 -23.38
C ARG A 18 7.42 -24.89 -23.79
N ALA A 19 7.64 -24.35 -24.98
CA ALA A 19 6.72 -23.42 -25.62
C ALA A 19 5.34 -24.04 -25.54
N VAL A 20 4.43 -23.34 -24.89
CA VAL A 20 2.99 -23.68 -24.94
C VAL A 20 2.59 -23.54 -26.40
N GLU A 21 2.22 -24.65 -27.02
CA GLU A 21 1.73 -24.74 -28.38
C GLU A 21 0.60 -23.75 -28.61
N GLY A 22 0.75 -22.98 -29.68
CA GLY A 22 -0.24 -22.09 -30.22
C GLY A 22 -0.23 -20.72 -29.55
N ALA A 23 -0.23 -19.67 -30.37
CA ALA A 23 -0.79 -18.38 -29.96
C ALA A 23 -2.26 -18.63 -29.58
N ALA A 24 -2.49 -19.08 -28.35
CA ALA A 24 -3.84 -19.22 -27.83
C ALA A 24 -4.53 -17.89 -28.17
N ASP A 25 -5.65 -18.00 -28.83
CA ASP A 25 -6.45 -16.83 -29.16
C ASP A 25 -6.73 -16.09 -27.84
N LEU A 26 -5.97 -15.03 -27.61
CA LEU A 26 -6.08 -14.18 -26.43
C LEU A 26 -7.04 -12.98 -26.71
N GLN A 27 -7.77 -13.04 -27.82
CA GLN A 27 -8.74 -12.02 -28.18
C GLN A 27 -9.78 -11.84 -27.07
N TRP A 28 -10.14 -12.92 -26.38
CA TRP A 28 -11.06 -12.85 -25.24
C TRP A 28 -10.58 -11.91 -24.11
N VAL A 29 -9.27 -11.71 -23.97
CA VAL A 29 -8.71 -10.77 -22.99
C VAL A 29 -9.08 -9.34 -23.39
N ALA A 30 -8.91 -8.99 -24.66
CA ALA A 30 -9.31 -7.68 -25.19
C ALA A 30 -10.84 -7.52 -25.17
N ASP A 31 -11.61 -8.57 -25.50
CA ASP A 31 -13.08 -8.56 -25.45
C ASP A 31 -13.60 -8.31 -24.02
N ALA A 32 -12.88 -8.81 -23.00
CA ALA A 32 -13.16 -8.54 -21.60
C ALA A 32 -12.66 -7.14 -21.16
N GLY A 33 -12.07 -6.35 -22.05
CA GLY A 33 -11.50 -5.03 -21.75
C GLY A 33 -10.13 -5.07 -21.09
N GLY A 34 -9.46 -6.22 -21.11
CA GLY A 34 -8.11 -6.40 -20.56
C GLY A 34 -7.00 -6.22 -21.61
N SER A 35 -5.77 -6.35 -21.14
CA SER A 35 -4.59 -6.31 -21.98
C SER A 35 -3.58 -7.41 -21.63
N VAL A 36 -2.76 -7.78 -22.59
CA VAL A 36 -1.76 -8.83 -22.46
C VAL A 36 -0.38 -8.21 -22.37
N VAL A 37 0.35 -8.54 -21.29
CA VAL A 37 1.76 -8.16 -21.14
C VAL A 37 2.61 -9.23 -21.79
N ARG A 38 3.47 -8.85 -22.75
CA ARG A 38 4.39 -9.76 -23.43
C ARG A 38 5.83 -9.43 -23.08
N ASP A 39 6.65 -10.47 -22.93
CA ASP A 39 8.09 -10.32 -22.78
C ASP A 39 8.79 -10.21 -24.16
N ALA A 40 10.10 -9.97 -24.15
CA ALA A 40 10.90 -9.86 -25.37
C ALA A 40 10.90 -11.13 -26.25
N ALA A 41 10.56 -12.30 -25.70
CA ALA A 41 10.43 -13.56 -26.41
C ALA A 41 8.99 -13.82 -26.88
N GLY A 42 8.06 -12.84 -26.72
CA GLY A 42 6.65 -12.96 -27.11
C GLY A 42 5.81 -13.82 -26.17
N ARG A 43 6.35 -14.32 -25.06
CA ARG A 43 5.60 -15.07 -24.03
C ARG A 43 4.69 -14.10 -23.28
N VAL A 44 3.67 -14.63 -22.64
CA VAL A 44 2.68 -13.86 -21.87
C VAL A 44 2.90 -14.09 -20.36
N PRO A 45 3.80 -13.34 -19.72
CA PRO A 45 3.98 -13.42 -18.28
C PRO A 45 2.91 -12.68 -17.48
N GLY A 46 2.08 -11.84 -18.11
CA GLY A 46 1.11 -11.02 -17.37
C GLY A 46 -0.18 -10.73 -18.13
N LEU A 47 -1.25 -10.56 -17.35
CA LEU A 47 -2.54 -10.05 -17.80
C LEU A 47 -2.94 -8.85 -16.93
N ASP A 48 -3.45 -7.81 -17.59
CA ASP A 48 -4.02 -6.63 -16.92
C ASP A 48 -5.51 -6.52 -17.26
N PHE A 49 -6.34 -6.72 -16.24
CA PHE A 49 -7.80 -6.59 -16.29
C PHE A 49 -8.30 -5.41 -15.44
N ARG A 50 -7.47 -4.44 -15.16
CA ARG A 50 -7.87 -3.27 -14.39
C ARG A 50 -9.09 -2.59 -14.97
N ALA A 51 -10.11 -2.37 -14.14
CA ALA A 51 -11.35 -1.71 -14.51
C ALA A 51 -12.03 -2.33 -15.77
N SER A 52 -11.87 -3.64 -15.97
CA SER A 52 -12.41 -4.39 -17.10
C SER A 52 -13.71 -5.12 -16.73
N TRP A 53 -14.31 -5.73 -17.75
CA TRP A 53 -15.54 -6.54 -17.61
C TRP A 53 -15.26 -8.01 -17.29
N VAL A 54 -14.04 -8.34 -16.88
CA VAL A 54 -13.63 -9.70 -16.54
C VAL A 54 -14.52 -10.25 -15.41
N THR A 55 -14.85 -11.54 -15.52
CA THR A 55 -15.76 -12.24 -14.61
C THR A 55 -15.09 -13.51 -14.05
N ASP A 56 -15.75 -14.15 -13.10
CA ASP A 56 -15.33 -15.44 -12.54
C ASP A 56 -15.20 -16.54 -13.61
N ALA A 57 -16.07 -16.50 -14.66
CA ALA A 57 -15.99 -17.45 -15.76
C ALA A 57 -14.68 -17.31 -16.56
N ASP A 58 -14.15 -16.10 -16.67
CA ASP A 58 -12.89 -15.84 -17.36
C ASP A 58 -11.69 -16.31 -16.52
N MET A 59 -11.81 -16.34 -15.19
CA MET A 59 -10.76 -16.85 -14.31
C MET A 59 -10.45 -18.33 -14.58
N ARG A 60 -11.41 -19.11 -15.10
CA ARG A 60 -11.15 -20.49 -15.57
C ARG A 60 -10.19 -20.52 -16.77
N LYS A 61 -10.25 -19.50 -17.63
CA LYS A 61 -9.31 -19.38 -18.78
C LYS A 61 -7.93 -18.96 -18.26
N VAL A 62 -7.88 -17.99 -17.33
CA VAL A 62 -6.65 -17.53 -16.70
C VAL A 62 -5.95 -18.69 -15.97
N ALA A 63 -6.70 -19.54 -15.25
CA ALA A 63 -6.18 -20.69 -14.51
C ALA A 63 -5.46 -21.72 -15.41
N ARG A 64 -5.75 -21.72 -16.71
CA ARG A 64 -5.07 -22.60 -17.71
C ARG A 64 -3.78 -22.00 -18.28
N MET A 65 -3.32 -20.87 -17.75
CA MET A 65 -2.10 -20.18 -18.20
C MET A 65 -0.98 -20.29 -17.14
N PRO A 66 -0.33 -21.45 -16.97
CA PRO A 66 0.61 -21.69 -15.87
C PRO A 66 1.89 -20.86 -15.97
N GLY A 67 2.13 -20.21 -17.10
CA GLY A 67 3.26 -19.31 -17.32
C GLY A 67 3.08 -17.89 -16.78
N LEU A 68 1.88 -17.55 -16.26
CA LEU A 68 1.64 -16.24 -15.69
C LEU A 68 2.42 -16.02 -14.40
N THR A 69 3.02 -14.84 -14.29
CA THR A 69 3.74 -14.35 -13.11
C THR A 69 3.14 -13.05 -12.56
N SER A 70 2.29 -12.37 -13.35
CA SER A 70 1.63 -11.13 -12.95
C SER A 70 0.16 -11.14 -13.38
N LEU A 71 -0.72 -10.75 -12.47
CA LEU A 71 -2.15 -10.65 -12.72
C LEU A 71 -2.70 -9.39 -12.03
N ASN A 72 -3.30 -8.51 -12.82
CA ASN A 72 -3.97 -7.32 -12.33
C ASN A 72 -5.49 -7.47 -12.49
N LEU A 73 -6.21 -7.50 -11.37
CA LEU A 73 -7.66 -7.57 -11.25
C LEU A 73 -8.22 -6.34 -10.52
N ALA A 74 -7.45 -5.25 -10.46
CA ALA A 74 -7.88 -4.04 -9.77
C ALA A 74 -9.17 -3.47 -10.37
N LEU A 75 -10.08 -3.02 -9.51
CA LEU A 75 -11.38 -2.45 -9.93
C LEU A 75 -12.22 -3.41 -10.79
N SER A 76 -11.99 -4.72 -10.70
CA SER A 76 -12.77 -5.73 -11.42
C SER A 76 -13.95 -6.23 -10.58
N ARG A 77 -14.84 -6.99 -11.23
CA ARG A 77 -15.99 -7.64 -10.57
C ARG A 77 -15.73 -9.11 -10.25
N VAL A 78 -14.49 -9.53 -10.25
CA VAL A 78 -14.12 -10.90 -9.82
C VAL A 78 -14.47 -11.06 -8.35
N THR A 79 -15.11 -12.20 -8.03
CA THR A 79 -15.54 -12.54 -6.67
C THR A 79 -14.64 -13.62 -6.07
N ASP A 80 -14.95 -14.04 -4.85
CA ASP A 80 -14.30 -15.17 -4.19
C ASP A 80 -14.32 -16.44 -5.04
N GLN A 81 -15.41 -16.64 -5.80
CA GLN A 81 -15.52 -17.80 -6.70
C GLN A 81 -14.46 -17.73 -7.82
N GLY A 82 -14.25 -16.57 -8.42
CA GLY A 82 -13.20 -16.38 -9.42
C GLY A 82 -11.81 -16.59 -8.84
N MET A 83 -11.57 -16.12 -7.61
CA MET A 83 -10.31 -16.38 -6.89
C MET A 83 -10.08 -17.86 -6.63
N GLN A 84 -11.14 -18.64 -6.29
CA GLN A 84 -11.02 -20.08 -6.11
C GLN A 84 -10.65 -20.83 -7.40
N GLU A 85 -11.07 -20.34 -8.59
CA GLU A 85 -10.62 -20.91 -9.86
C GLU A 85 -9.09 -20.76 -10.04
N LEU A 86 -8.50 -19.68 -9.48
CA LEU A 86 -7.07 -19.39 -9.58
C LEU A 86 -6.21 -20.13 -8.54
N ARG A 87 -6.78 -20.86 -7.58
CA ARG A 87 -6.04 -21.44 -6.43
C ARG A 87 -4.81 -22.27 -6.79
N ASN A 88 -4.80 -22.88 -7.98
CA ASN A 88 -3.69 -23.70 -8.48
C ASN A 88 -2.68 -22.93 -9.35
N LEU A 89 -2.91 -21.64 -9.59
CA LEU A 89 -2.02 -20.79 -10.40
C LEU A 89 -0.85 -20.27 -9.55
N THR A 90 -0.05 -21.19 -9.00
CA THR A 90 0.99 -20.92 -8.00
C THR A 90 2.25 -20.24 -8.57
N GLY A 91 2.26 -19.92 -9.86
CA GLY A 91 3.34 -19.20 -10.55
C GLY A 91 3.36 -17.70 -10.35
N ILE A 92 2.27 -17.13 -9.86
CA ILE A 92 2.11 -15.68 -9.72
C ILE A 92 3.10 -15.12 -8.69
N VAL A 93 3.75 -14.03 -9.07
CA VAL A 93 4.70 -13.25 -8.28
C VAL A 93 4.09 -11.90 -7.87
N ASP A 94 3.19 -11.37 -8.69
CA ASP A 94 2.57 -10.05 -8.53
C ASP A 94 1.06 -10.15 -8.74
N LEU A 95 0.28 -9.83 -7.72
CA LEU A 95 -1.19 -9.81 -7.76
C LEU A 95 -1.70 -8.45 -7.28
N ASP A 96 -2.45 -7.77 -8.14
CA ASP A 96 -3.15 -6.53 -7.82
C ASP A 96 -4.66 -6.80 -7.78
N LEU A 97 -5.27 -6.68 -6.59
CA LEU A 97 -6.71 -6.82 -6.31
C LEU A 97 -7.30 -5.50 -5.81
N ARG A 98 -6.62 -4.38 -6.01
CA ARG A 98 -7.03 -3.08 -5.51
C ARG A 98 -8.45 -2.72 -5.92
N PHE A 99 -9.30 -2.42 -4.93
CA PHE A 99 -10.72 -2.14 -5.14
C PHE A 99 -11.50 -3.26 -5.87
N ALA A 100 -11.07 -4.51 -5.77
CA ALA A 100 -11.87 -5.66 -6.12
C ALA A 100 -12.84 -5.94 -4.96
N GLU A 101 -13.92 -5.17 -4.87
CA GLU A 101 -14.82 -5.07 -3.71
C GLU A 101 -15.61 -6.35 -3.42
N TYR A 102 -15.58 -7.33 -4.33
CA TYR A 102 -16.24 -8.63 -4.16
C TYR A 102 -15.27 -9.73 -3.70
N VAL A 103 -13.99 -9.39 -3.47
CA VAL A 103 -13.02 -10.30 -2.88
C VAL A 103 -13.00 -10.10 -1.37
N THR A 104 -13.31 -11.19 -0.65
CA THR A 104 -13.33 -11.26 0.82
C THR A 104 -12.22 -12.19 1.32
N ASP A 105 -12.25 -12.53 2.59
CA ASP A 105 -11.33 -13.51 3.20
C ASP A 105 -11.35 -14.86 2.48
N GLU A 106 -12.50 -15.29 1.96
CA GLU A 106 -12.63 -16.55 1.21
C GLU A 106 -11.86 -16.52 -0.11
N GLY A 107 -11.88 -15.37 -0.81
CA GLY A 107 -11.08 -15.17 -2.02
C GLY A 107 -9.59 -15.16 -1.73
N VAL A 108 -9.18 -14.49 -0.64
CA VAL A 108 -7.78 -14.46 -0.20
C VAL A 108 -7.28 -15.83 0.23
N ALA A 109 -8.13 -16.69 0.79
CA ALA A 109 -7.77 -18.07 1.15
C ALA A 109 -7.27 -18.91 -0.05
N ALA A 110 -7.66 -18.57 -1.28
CA ALA A 110 -7.15 -19.22 -2.49
C ALA A 110 -5.63 -19.02 -2.67
N LEU A 111 -5.05 -17.97 -2.10
CA LEU A 111 -3.64 -17.61 -2.23
C LEU A 111 -2.71 -18.41 -1.32
N LYS A 112 -3.21 -19.18 -0.35
CA LYS A 112 -2.40 -19.87 0.67
C LYS A 112 -1.24 -20.73 0.12
N ASN A 113 -1.37 -21.22 -1.10
CA ASN A 113 -0.37 -22.04 -1.77
C ASN A 113 0.52 -21.27 -2.76
N TRP A 114 0.37 -19.97 -2.89
CA TRP A 114 1.12 -19.14 -3.84
C TRP A 114 2.50 -18.78 -3.30
N LYS A 115 3.37 -19.78 -3.16
CA LYS A 115 4.69 -19.67 -2.53
C LYS A 115 5.73 -18.89 -3.35
N LYS A 116 5.34 -18.31 -4.49
CA LYS A 116 6.16 -17.40 -5.29
C LYS A 116 5.69 -15.95 -5.22
N LEU A 117 4.55 -15.71 -4.56
CA LEU A 117 3.96 -14.37 -4.46
C LEU A 117 4.88 -13.44 -3.65
N LYS A 118 5.27 -12.33 -4.26
CA LYS A 118 6.13 -11.31 -3.67
C LYS A 118 5.41 -9.99 -3.45
N ARG A 119 4.47 -9.66 -4.30
CA ARG A 119 3.67 -8.43 -4.19
C ARG A 119 2.19 -8.77 -4.21
N LEU A 120 1.49 -8.29 -3.21
CA LEU A 120 0.05 -8.44 -3.05
C LEU A 120 -0.55 -7.09 -2.70
N ASP A 121 -1.47 -6.63 -3.51
CA ASP A 121 -2.26 -5.42 -3.25
C ASP A 121 -3.73 -5.83 -3.01
N LEU A 122 -4.20 -5.62 -1.79
CA LEU A 122 -5.59 -5.86 -1.34
C LEU A 122 -6.30 -4.55 -0.99
N HIS A 123 -5.71 -3.39 -1.31
CA HIS A 123 -6.26 -2.09 -0.95
C HIS A 123 -7.73 -1.96 -1.34
N GLY A 124 -8.59 -1.61 -0.38
CA GLY A 124 -10.01 -1.39 -0.64
C GLY A 124 -10.82 -2.65 -0.99
N THR A 125 -10.31 -3.85 -0.74
CA THR A 125 -11.08 -5.09 -0.79
C THR A 125 -11.87 -5.28 0.51
N LYS A 126 -12.64 -6.36 0.62
CA LYS A 126 -13.32 -6.76 1.86
C LYS A 126 -12.52 -7.78 2.67
N ALA A 127 -11.20 -7.79 2.51
CA ALA A 127 -10.31 -8.57 3.36
C ALA A 127 -10.35 -8.05 4.81
N SER A 128 -10.22 -8.97 5.77
CA SER A 128 -10.19 -8.67 7.20
C SER A 128 -8.98 -9.34 7.88
N ASP A 129 -8.94 -9.29 9.20
CA ASP A 129 -7.92 -10.01 9.98
C ASP A 129 -7.86 -11.50 9.64
N THR A 130 -8.98 -12.12 9.23
CA THR A 130 -9.03 -13.52 8.83
C THR A 130 -8.18 -13.80 7.58
N SER A 131 -8.15 -12.89 6.63
CA SER A 131 -7.26 -12.98 5.45
C SER A 131 -5.80 -13.17 5.84
N LEU A 132 -5.38 -12.55 6.94
CA LEU A 132 -3.97 -12.55 7.36
C LEU A 132 -3.50 -13.94 7.82
N ASP A 133 -4.40 -14.82 8.29
CA ASP A 133 -4.05 -16.21 8.59
C ASP A 133 -3.58 -16.96 7.34
N HIS A 134 -4.14 -16.62 6.17
CA HIS A 134 -3.76 -17.21 4.90
C HIS A 134 -2.48 -16.56 4.34
N ILE A 135 -2.36 -15.23 4.47
CA ILE A 135 -1.22 -14.45 3.99
C ILE A 135 0.05 -14.75 4.80
N ALA A 136 -0.06 -14.94 6.13
CA ALA A 136 1.06 -15.24 7.01
C ALA A 136 1.86 -16.50 6.58
N GLY A 137 1.24 -17.41 5.86
CA GLY A 137 1.90 -18.59 5.28
C GLY A 137 2.70 -18.31 3.99
N ILE A 138 2.69 -17.10 3.45
CA ILE A 138 3.35 -16.72 2.19
C ILE A 138 4.68 -16.04 2.50
N ALA A 139 5.66 -16.80 2.95
CA ALA A 139 6.95 -16.29 3.42
C ALA A 139 7.77 -15.53 2.34
N THR A 140 7.37 -15.61 1.08
CA THR A 140 8.03 -14.91 -0.05
C THR A 140 7.56 -13.47 -0.24
N LEU A 141 6.53 -13.02 0.51
CA LEU A 141 6.03 -11.65 0.39
C LEU A 141 7.09 -10.62 0.76
N GLU A 142 7.30 -9.69 -0.15
CA GLU A 142 8.18 -8.54 0.00
C GLU A 142 7.39 -7.22 0.10
N SER A 143 6.18 -7.16 -0.48
CA SER A 143 5.31 -5.98 -0.47
C SER A 143 3.86 -6.40 -0.27
N LEU A 144 3.19 -5.75 0.68
CA LEU A 144 1.79 -6.00 1.02
C LEU A 144 1.08 -4.65 1.22
N ASP A 145 0.01 -4.44 0.43
CA ASP A 145 -0.89 -3.31 0.62
C ASP A 145 -2.21 -3.82 1.21
N LEU A 146 -2.51 -3.36 2.41
CA LEU A 146 -3.73 -3.59 3.19
C LEU A 146 -4.44 -2.27 3.49
N GLY A 147 -4.23 -1.25 2.68
CA GLY A 147 -4.90 0.04 2.87
C GLY A 147 -6.41 -0.09 2.73
N SER A 148 -7.15 0.55 3.63
CA SER A 148 -8.62 0.60 3.57
C SER A 148 -9.30 -0.78 3.40
N VAL A 149 -8.81 -1.76 4.14
CA VAL A 149 -9.48 -3.07 4.34
C VAL A 149 -10.15 -3.09 5.73
N MET A 150 -10.45 -4.23 6.30
CA MET A 150 -11.00 -4.32 7.66
C MET A 150 -9.96 -4.87 8.65
N LEU A 151 -8.78 -4.24 8.68
CA LEU A 151 -7.65 -4.62 9.54
C LEU A 151 -7.79 -3.95 10.90
N THR A 152 -7.59 -4.75 11.97
CA THR A 152 -7.50 -4.29 13.36
C THR A 152 -6.10 -4.54 13.94
N ASP A 153 -5.89 -4.10 15.19
CA ASP A 153 -4.65 -4.33 15.93
C ASP A 153 -4.27 -5.83 15.99
N VAL A 154 -5.26 -6.71 16.16
CA VAL A 154 -5.07 -8.17 16.23
C VAL A 154 -4.55 -8.73 14.91
N GLY A 155 -5.08 -8.23 13.79
CA GLY A 155 -4.64 -8.67 12.47
C GLY A 155 -3.20 -8.29 12.18
N LEU A 156 -2.78 -7.08 12.57
CA LEU A 156 -1.41 -6.62 12.29
C LEU A 156 -0.33 -7.51 12.96
N GLU A 157 -0.61 -8.06 14.14
CA GLU A 157 0.32 -9.00 14.81
C GLU A 157 0.62 -10.24 13.95
N ARG A 158 -0.35 -10.73 13.18
CA ARG A 158 -0.19 -11.93 12.34
C ARG A 158 0.85 -11.77 11.24
N LEU A 159 1.15 -10.52 10.82
CA LEU A 159 2.13 -10.22 9.79
C LEU A 159 3.58 -10.31 10.29
N THR A 160 3.80 -10.35 11.60
CA THR A 160 5.15 -10.36 12.20
C THR A 160 5.98 -11.60 11.82
N VAL A 161 5.31 -12.65 11.35
CA VAL A 161 5.95 -13.90 10.90
C VAL A 161 6.47 -13.85 9.45
N LEU A 162 6.22 -12.75 8.72
CA LEU A 162 6.66 -12.58 7.33
C LEU A 162 8.12 -12.11 7.26
N PRO A 163 9.09 -12.98 6.97
CA PRO A 163 10.51 -12.68 7.17
C PRO A 163 11.08 -11.74 6.10
N ASN A 164 10.44 -11.66 4.95
CA ASN A 164 10.94 -10.93 3.79
C ASN A 164 10.17 -9.63 3.51
N LEU A 165 9.21 -9.26 4.37
CA LEU A 165 8.38 -8.08 4.14
C LEU A 165 9.22 -6.80 4.27
N LYS A 166 9.24 -5.99 3.21
CA LYS A 166 9.99 -4.73 3.09
C LYS A 166 9.07 -3.53 2.91
N ALA A 167 7.88 -3.74 2.36
CA ALA A 167 6.91 -2.67 2.11
C ALA A 167 5.55 -3.04 2.68
N LEU A 168 4.98 -2.14 3.48
CA LEU A 168 3.69 -2.33 4.11
C LEU A 168 2.87 -1.04 4.05
N THR A 169 1.64 -1.14 3.52
CA THR A 169 0.60 -0.11 3.60
C THR A 169 -0.51 -0.60 4.50
N ILE A 170 -0.87 0.18 5.52
CA ILE A 170 -1.93 -0.14 6.49
C ILE A 170 -2.83 1.05 6.82
N GLY A 171 -2.72 2.14 6.07
CA GLY A 171 -3.56 3.32 6.27
C GLY A 171 -5.04 3.06 6.00
N GLY A 172 -5.94 3.85 6.60
CA GLY A 172 -7.38 3.70 6.41
C GLY A 172 -8.01 2.50 7.13
N ASN A 173 -7.33 1.95 8.14
CA ASN A 173 -7.81 0.83 8.96
C ASN A 173 -8.03 1.24 10.42
N GLU A 174 -8.69 0.40 11.21
CA GLU A 174 -8.94 0.62 12.64
C GLU A 174 -7.74 0.15 13.48
N LEU A 175 -6.63 0.89 13.39
CA LEU A 175 -5.38 0.58 14.08
C LEU A 175 -5.06 1.62 15.15
N GLY A 176 -4.59 1.14 16.30
CA GLY A 176 -4.14 1.94 17.41
C GLY A 176 -2.70 1.64 17.82
N ASP A 177 -2.29 2.22 18.94
CA ASP A 177 -0.95 1.98 19.51
C ASP A 177 -0.68 0.51 19.78
N ALA A 178 -1.69 -0.27 20.17
CA ALA A 178 -1.55 -1.69 20.46
C ALA A 178 -1.08 -2.47 19.22
N GLY A 179 -1.77 -2.30 18.08
CA GLY A 179 -1.37 -2.93 16.83
C GLY A 179 -0.01 -2.45 16.34
N LEU A 180 0.28 -1.14 16.46
CA LEU A 180 1.56 -0.58 16.03
C LEU A 180 2.76 -1.18 16.79
N GLN A 181 2.57 -1.75 18.01
CA GLN A 181 3.66 -2.46 18.72
C GLN A 181 4.17 -3.67 17.94
N ALA A 182 3.34 -4.31 17.12
CA ALA A 182 3.75 -5.43 16.26
C ALA A 182 4.90 -5.04 15.29
N LEU A 183 4.95 -3.77 14.86
CA LEU A 183 6.00 -3.26 13.98
C LEU A 183 7.41 -3.42 14.55
N ARG A 184 7.58 -3.48 15.90
CA ARG A 184 8.88 -3.72 16.52
C ARG A 184 9.55 -5.02 16.08
N GLN A 185 8.76 -6.00 15.63
CA GLN A 185 9.23 -7.29 15.14
C GLN A 185 9.54 -7.26 13.64
N MET A 186 9.06 -6.24 12.91
CA MET A 186 9.17 -6.13 11.45
C MET A 186 10.35 -5.25 11.01
N ARG A 187 11.51 -5.45 11.62
CA ARG A 187 12.70 -4.57 11.48
C ARG A 187 13.26 -4.47 10.06
N GLY A 188 12.87 -5.37 9.16
CA GLY A 188 13.25 -5.36 7.75
C GLY A 188 12.49 -4.36 6.89
N LEU A 189 11.46 -3.69 7.45
CA LEU A 189 10.65 -2.75 6.69
C LEU A 189 11.48 -1.55 6.20
N GLN A 190 11.33 -1.26 4.90
CA GLN A 190 11.94 -0.13 4.22
C GLN A 190 10.92 0.92 3.79
N PHE A 191 9.66 0.53 3.65
CA PHE A 191 8.53 1.38 3.30
C PHE A 191 7.38 1.11 4.26
N LEU A 192 6.84 2.17 4.85
CA LEU A 192 5.63 2.12 5.68
C LEU A 192 4.70 3.27 5.31
N ASP A 193 3.48 2.93 4.92
CA ASP A 193 2.42 3.91 4.65
C ASP A 193 1.27 3.74 5.66
N LEU A 194 1.09 4.76 6.48
CA LEU A 194 0.03 4.88 7.46
C LEU A 194 -1.05 5.86 7.00
N SER A 195 -0.89 6.44 5.80
CA SER A 195 -1.81 7.44 5.28
C SER A 195 -3.12 6.83 4.83
N GLY A 196 -4.16 7.63 4.83
CA GLY A 196 -5.47 7.20 4.38
C GLY A 196 -6.50 7.16 5.50
N ARG A 197 -7.75 7.19 5.07
CA ARG A 197 -8.93 7.07 5.91
C ARG A 197 -10.02 6.34 5.14
N GLN A 198 -10.84 5.60 5.84
CA GLN A 198 -12.03 4.97 5.28
C GLN A 198 -13.26 5.47 6.06
N GLY A 199 -14.22 6.06 5.36
CA GLY A 199 -15.52 6.39 5.94
C GLY A 199 -16.38 5.13 5.99
N THR A 200 -17.07 4.94 7.12
CA THR A 200 -18.14 3.97 7.28
C THR A 200 -19.42 4.73 7.61
N ASP A 201 -20.58 4.06 7.61
CA ASP A 201 -21.86 4.71 7.92
C ASP A 201 -21.90 5.38 9.31
N SER A 202 -21.10 4.91 10.24
CA SER A 202 -21.10 5.37 11.64
C SER A 202 -19.74 5.86 12.14
N ASN A 203 -18.64 5.66 11.41
CA ASN A 203 -17.30 5.99 11.90
C ASN A 203 -16.34 6.33 10.75
N VAL A 204 -15.15 6.77 11.11
CA VAL A 204 -14.01 6.92 10.19
C VAL A 204 -12.85 6.10 10.72
N TRP A 205 -12.41 5.16 9.92
CA TRP A 205 -11.23 4.35 10.22
C TRP A 205 -9.97 5.04 9.70
N ALA A 206 -9.02 5.17 10.58
CA ALA A 206 -7.69 5.68 10.31
C ALA A 206 -6.74 5.14 11.37
N VAL A 207 -5.46 5.14 11.08
CA VAL A 207 -4.45 4.79 12.09
C VAL A 207 -4.45 5.86 13.19
N ASN A 208 -4.69 5.45 14.44
CA ASN A 208 -4.66 6.31 15.62
C ASN A 208 -3.35 6.08 16.38
N MET A 209 -2.43 7.03 16.30
CA MET A 209 -1.08 6.90 16.85
C MET A 209 -0.80 7.95 17.91
N SER A 210 -0.47 7.49 19.12
CA SER A 210 0.14 8.33 20.16
C SER A 210 1.67 8.27 20.11
N ASP A 211 2.34 8.78 21.14
CA ASP A 211 3.80 8.65 21.29
C ASP A 211 4.23 7.18 21.48
N VAL A 212 3.35 6.33 21.99
CA VAL A 212 3.60 4.88 22.18
C VAL A 212 3.70 4.16 20.85
N GLY A 213 2.77 4.43 19.91
CA GLY A 213 2.83 3.88 18.56
C GLY A 213 4.05 4.38 17.78
N LEU A 214 4.39 5.67 17.92
CA LEU A 214 5.59 6.22 17.32
C LEU A 214 6.86 5.55 17.83
N ASP A 215 6.94 5.23 19.13
CA ASP A 215 8.09 4.53 19.73
C ASP A 215 8.28 3.11 19.14
N ALA A 216 7.25 2.51 18.57
CA ALA A 216 7.40 1.30 17.77
C ALA A 216 7.97 1.59 16.37
N ILE A 217 7.45 2.62 15.71
CA ILE A 217 7.88 2.97 14.34
C ILE A 217 9.36 3.37 14.31
N VAL A 218 9.87 4.13 15.27
CA VAL A 218 11.28 4.56 15.30
C VAL A 218 12.27 3.42 15.52
N THR A 219 11.80 2.21 15.85
CA THR A 219 12.64 1.00 15.88
C THR A 219 12.93 0.42 14.51
N LEU A 220 12.23 0.89 13.45
CA LEU A 220 12.37 0.42 12.08
C LEU A 220 13.59 1.10 11.40
N THR A 221 14.79 0.78 11.82
CA THR A 221 16.03 1.45 11.40
C THR A 221 16.39 1.26 9.92
N GLU A 222 15.75 0.31 9.23
CA GLU A 222 15.90 0.11 7.79
C GLU A 222 14.95 0.97 6.96
N LEU A 223 14.06 1.75 7.60
CA LEU A 223 13.02 2.52 6.93
C LEU A 223 13.63 3.62 6.05
N ARG A 224 13.22 3.62 4.78
CA ARG A 224 13.63 4.58 3.74
C ARG A 224 12.51 5.53 3.35
N GLU A 225 11.27 5.08 3.48
CA GLU A 225 10.10 5.91 3.21
C GLU A 225 9.04 5.72 4.28
N LEU A 226 8.57 6.83 4.82
CA LEU A 226 7.49 6.87 5.81
C LEU A 226 6.45 7.88 5.37
N ARG A 227 5.17 7.45 5.38
CA ARG A 227 4.05 8.28 4.97
C ARG A 227 3.05 8.41 6.10
N PHE A 228 2.71 9.64 6.40
CA PHE A 228 1.60 10.02 7.26
C PHE A 228 0.56 10.78 6.44
N GLY A 229 -0.71 10.52 6.68
CA GLY A 229 -1.83 11.34 6.22
C GLY A 229 -2.55 11.90 7.43
N CYS A 230 -2.18 13.10 7.84
CA CYS A 230 -2.84 13.78 8.96
C CYS A 230 -4.06 14.51 8.43
N THR A 231 -5.22 13.88 8.40
CA THR A 231 -6.44 14.53 7.92
C THR A 231 -7.27 15.05 9.07
N SER A 232 -7.53 16.36 9.11
CA SER A 232 -8.61 16.94 9.88
C SER A 232 -9.93 16.54 9.23
N ILE A 233 -10.83 15.93 9.97
CA ILE A 233 -12.18 15.63 9.48
C ILE A 233 -13.02 16.89 9.65
N GLY A 234 -13.37 17.54 8.54
CA GLY A 234 -14.31 18.68 8.54
C GLY A 234 -15.73 18.23 8.87
N VAL A 235 -16.50 19.13 9.45
CA VAL A 235 -17.94 18.97 9.75
C VAL A 235 -18.69 18.80 8.42
N GLY A 236 -19.48 17.74 8.29
CA GLY A 236 -20.41 17.58 7.17
C GLY A 236 -21.47 18.70 7.15
N SER A 237 -22.00 19.01 5.98
CA SER A 237 -22.95 20.11 5.69
C SER A 237 -24.29 20.02 6.42
N GLU A 238 -24.56 19.01 7.22
CA GLU A 238 -25.81 18.79 7.95
C GLU A 238 -25.66 18.81 9.49
N GLY A 239 -24.59 19.42 10.03
CA GLY A 239 -24.46 19.59 11.48
C GLY A 239 -24.16 18.32 12.28
N THR A 240 -23.96 17.19 11.64
CA THR A 240 -23.43 15.97 12.27
C THR A 240 -21.96 16.19 12.59
N ARG A 241 -21.67 16.45 13.85
CA ARG A 241 -20.31 16.55 14.38
C ARG A 241 -19.71 15.16 14.39
N PHE A 242 -19.08 14.77 13.30
CA PHE A 242 -18.05 13.74 13.40
C PHE A 242 -16.91 14.36 14.20
N ALA A 243 -16.60 13.76 15.35
CA ALA A 243 -15.51 14.23 16.16
C ALA A 243 -14.26 14.32 15.26
N THR A 244 -13.66 15.51 15.22
CA THR A 244 -12.37 15.74 14.55
C THR A 244 -11.31 14.97 15.34
N VAL A 245 -11.21 13.69 15.08
CA VAL A 245 -10.10 12.91 15.57
C VAL A 245 -9.00 13.08 14.55
N SER A 246 -8.06 14.00 14.82
CA SER A 246 -6.74 13.98 14.23
C SER A 246 -6.08 12.69 14.76
N ALA A 247 -6.47 11.57 14.18
CA ALA A 247 -6.06 10.25 14.62
C ALA A 247 -4.52 10.12 14.59
N MET A 248 -3.87 10.90 13.72
CA MET A 248 -2.43 10.88 13.53
C MET A 248 -1.90 12.31 13.47
N SER A 249 -1.59 12.88 14.64
CA SER A 249 -1.00 14.21 14.74
C SER A 249 0.52 14.12 14.80
N VAL A 250 1.20 14.46 13.72
CA VAL A 250 2.67 14.64 13.78
C VAL A 250 2.95 16.03 14.35
N THR A 251 3.61 16.05 15.51
CA THR A 251 4.03 17.27 16.21
C THR A 251 5.54 17.49 16.05
N PRO A 252 6.09 18.70 16.32
CA PRO A 252 7.52 18.93 16.32
C PRO A 252 8.31 17.93 17.20
N ARG A 253 7.77 17.62 18.39
CA ARG A 253 8.37 16.63 19.29
C ARG A 253 8.43 15.24 18.68
N ARG A 254 7.38 14.81 17.98
CA ARG A 254 7.34 13.53 17.28
C ARG A 254 8.30 13.50 16.09
N LEU A 255 8.40 14.60 15.36
CA LEU A 255 9.36 14.75 14.27
C LEU A 255 10.79 14.64 14.78
N GLU A 256 11.10 15.21 15.97
CA GLU A 256 12.42 15.07 16.61
C GLU A 256 12.75 13.61 16.92
N LYS A 257 11.80 12.84 17.48
CA LYS A 257 11.98 11.40 17.71
C LYS A 257 12.28 10.62 16.44
N MET A 258 11.66 10.99 15.30
CA MET A 258 11.86 10.32 14.01
C MET A 258 13.29 10.48 13.45
N LYS A 259 14.12 11.37 13.97
CA LYS A 259 15.54 11.48 13.58
C LYS A 259 16.33 10.19 13.85
N ALA A 260 15.82 9.30 14.73
CA ALA A 260 16.36 7.95 14.91
C ALA A 260 16.31 7.10 13.64
N LEU A 261 15.42 7.42 12.69
CA LEU A 261 15.30 6.77 11.39
C LEU A 261 16.39 7.29 10.42
N THR A 262 17.63 6.96 10.71
CA THR A 262 18.79 7.53 10.00
C THR A 262 18.87 7.17 8.52
N LYS A 263 18.19 6.11 8.07
CA LYS A 263 18.13 5.71 6.65
C LYS A 263 16.95 6.34 5.88
N LEU A 264 16.15 7.18 6.54
CA LEU A 264 14.96 7.78 5.94
C LEU A 264 15.35 8.72 4.79
N GLN A 265 14.84 8.43 3.60
CA GLN A 265 15.07 9.17 2.36
C GLN A 265 13.83 9.99 1.95
N ARG A 266 12.63 9.47 2.22
CA ARG A 266 11.38 10.14 1.87
C ARG A 266 10.44 10.18 3.08
N LEU A 267 9.94 11.38 3.36
CA LEU A 267 8.99 11.61 4.44
C LEU A 267 7.78 12.37 3.90
N LYS A 268 6.59 11.78 4.01
CA LYS A 268 5.33 12.44 3.65
C LYS A 268 4.57 12.83 4.89
N LEU A 269 4.26 14.13 4.98
CA LEU A 269 3.56 14.76 6.10
C LEU A 269 2.28 15.48 5.61
N GLU A 270 1.65 14.91 4.58
CA GLU A 270 0.48 15.52 3.95
C GLU A 270 -0.65 15.77 4.98
N GLY A 271 -1.13 17.01 5.04
CA GLY A 271 -2.21 17.40 5.95
C GLY A 271 -1.83 17.48 7.44
N CYS A 272 -0.56 17.34 7.81
CA CYS A 272 -0.10 17.48 9.20
C CYS A 272 -0.04 18.97 9.60
N ASP A 273 -1.15 19.52 10.03
CA ASP A 273 -1.37 20.94 10.31
C ASP A 273 -0.53 21.51 11.46
N ARG A 274 0.04 20.65 12.31
CA ARG A 274 0.93 21.04 13.41
C ARG A 274 2.41 21.16 13.00
N ILE A 275 2.72 20.93 11.75
CA ILE A 275 4.06 21.13 11.18
C ILE A 275 4.10 22.54 10.61
N ASP A 276 4.74 23.44 11.32
CA ASP A 276 4.98 24.85 10.99
C ASP A 276 6.43 25.09 10.55
N ASP A 277 6.83 26.34 10.41
CA ASP A 277 8.18 26.72 9.98
C ASP A 277 9.26 26.26 10.96
N ASP A 278 8.99 26.30 12.27
CA ASP A 278 9.93 25.83 13.30
C ASP A 278 10.09 24.32 13.24
N ALA A 279 8.98 23.60 13.07
CA ALA A 279 9.01 22.16 12.85
C ALA A 279 9.76 21.78 11.56
N ALA A 280 9.59 22.56 10.49
CA ALA A 280 10.29 22.32 9.23
C ALA A 280 11.82 22.42 9.39
N ASN A 281 12.33 23.26 10.28
CA ASN A 281 13.76 23.32 10.57
C ASN A 281 14.33 22.01 11.14
N LEU A 282 13.52 21.22 11.85
CA LEU A 282 13.93 19.90 12.40
C LEU A 282 14.27 18.92 11.27
N LEU A 283 13.72 19.09 10.07
CA LEU A 283 14.01 18.26 8.89
C LEU A 283 15.47 18.34 8.44
N THR A 284 16.18 19.42 8.80
CA THR A 284 17.61 19.55 8.54
C THR A 284 18.44 18.50 9.26
N GLY A 285 17.93 17.97 10.37
CA GLY A 285 18.58 16.94 11.19
C GLY A 285 18.43 15.51 10.68
N PHE A 286 17.73 15.27 9.58
CA PHE A 286 17.62 13.95 8.96
C PHE A 286 18.77 13.74 7.95
N PRO A 287 19.76 12.88 8.24
CA PRO A 287 21.01 12.87 7.46
C PRO A 287 20.83 12.46 6.01
N ASN A 288 19.92 11.54 5.72
CA ASN A 288 19.73 10.96 4.40
C ASN A 288 18.42 11.38 3.72
N LEU A 289 17.70 12.37 4.26
CA LEU A 289 16.43 12.82 3.70
C LEU A 289 16.66 13.51 2.34
N GLU A 290 16.05 12.99 1.29
CA GLU A 290 16.13 13.46 -0.09
C GLU A 290 14.84 14.16 -0.56
N GLU A 291 13.70 13.77 0.06
CA GLU A 291 12.38 14.27 -0.35
C GLU A 291 11.46 14.41 0.86
N VAL A 292 10.76 15.52 0.94
CA VAL A 292 9.71 15.76 1.94
C VAL A 292 8.45 16.33 1.26
N ASP A 293 7.28 15.79 1.62
CA ASP A 293 5.99 16.36 1.23
C ASP A 293 5.36 17.08 2.43
N LEU A 294 5.18 18.39 2.26
CA LEU A 294 4.61 19.32 3.25
C LEU A 294 3.27 19.91 2.79
N LYS A 295 2.59 19.28 1.83
CA LYS A 295 1.29 19.76 1.36
C LYS A 295 0.26 19.74 2.49
N GLY A 296 -0.49 20.84 2.63
CA GLY A 296 -1.51 20.93 3.68
C GLY A 296 -0.95 21.01 5.10
N THR A 297 0.35 21.28 5.28
CA THR A 297 0.95 21.63 6.58
C THR A 297 0.84 23.14 6.83
N ALA A 298 1.18 23.60 8.03
CA ALA A 298 1.27 25.02 8.36
C ALA A 298 2.59 25.67 7.95
N VAL A 299 3.45 24.96 7.20
CA VAL A 299 4.73 25.52 6.72
C VAL A 299 4.46 26.61 5.66
N THR A 300 5.01 27.79 5.89
CA THR A 300 4.87 28.91 4.97
C THR A 300 5.87 28.85 3.81
N ALA A 301 5.68 29.72 2.81
CA ALA A 301 6.68 29.88 1.73
C ALA A 301 8.07 30.31 2.27
N LYS A 302 8.08 31.09 3.39
CA LYS A 302 9.32 31.47 4.09
C LYS A 302 10.01 30.27 4.71
N GLY A 303 9.27 29.39 5.41
CA GLY A 303 9.80 28.16 6.00
C GLY A 303 10.38 27.24 4.93
N VAL A 304 9.68 27.07 3.80
CA VAL A 304 10.19 26.26 2.67
C VAL A 304 11.46 26.87 2.08
N ALA A 305 11.52 28.21 1.92
CA ALA A 305 12.71 28.88 1.43
C ALA A 305 13.91 28.67 2.38
N ALA A 306 13.70 28.79 3.70
CA ALA A 306 14.71 28.52 4.70
C ALA A 306 15.21 27.07 4.65
N LEU A 307 14.28 26.11 4.56
CA LEU A 307 14.62 24.68 4.45
C LEU A 307 15.44 24.38 3.18
N ARG A 308 15.06 24.95 2.04
CA ARG A 308 15.80 24.81 0.78
C ARG A 308 17.19 25.47 0.85
N ALA A 309 17.32 26.59 1.53
CA ALA A 309 18.62 27.24 1.74
C ALA A 309 19.56 26.35 2.61
N ALA A 310 19.02 25.76 3.69
CA ALA A 310 19.78 24.88 4.56
C ALA A 310 20.08 23.50 3.92
N ARG A 311 19.21 23.00 3.06
CA ARG A 311 19.31 21.70 2.40
C ARG A 311 19.03 21.82 0.89
N PRO A 312 19.96 22.38 0.07
CA PRO A 312 19.72 22.66 -1.35
C PRO A 312 19.38 21.45 -2.22
N LYS A 313 19.77 20.24 -1.78
CA LYS A 313 19.48 18.98 -2.49
C LYS A 313 18.15 18.35 -2.08
N LEU A 314 17.51 18.84 -1.01
CA LEU A 314 16.24 18.29 -0.54
C LEU A 314 15.10 18.73 -1.47
N ARG A 315 14.37 17.77 -2.00
CA ARG A 315 13.14 18.04 -2.77
C ARG A 315 12.00 18.30 -1.78
N VAL A 316 11.47 19.52 -1.80
CA VAL A 316 10.39 19.96 -0.92
C VAL A 316 9.14 20.20 -1.77
N HIS A 317 8.09 19.41 -1.51
CA HIS A 317 6.77 19.59 -2.08
C HIS A 317 5.91 20.42 -1.12
N GLN A 318 5.32 21.49 -1.61
CA GLN A 318 4.41 22.37 -0.87
C GLN A 318 3.22 22.71 -1.75
N GLY A 319 2.12 23.03 -1.15
CA GLY A 319 0.89 23.46 -1.83
C GLY A 319 -0.34 23.11 -1.01
N PRO A 320 -1.54 23.48 -1.52
CA PRO A 320 -2.77 23.01 -0.90
C PRO A 320 -2.81 21.48 -0.94
N TRP A 321 -3.33 20.89 0.11
CA TRP A 321 -3.61 19.47 0.14
C TRP A 321 -4.99 19.25 -0.50
N GLU A 322 -5.00 18.64 -1.65
CA GLU A 322 -6.22 18.09 -2.22
C GLU A 322 -6.40 16.70 -1.63
N ALA A 323 -7.35 16.56 -0.69
CA ALA A 323 -7.82 15.25 -0.32
C ALA A 323 -8.23 14.55 -1.61
N LYS A 324 -7.48 13.52 -2.01
CA LYS A 324 -7.98 12.62 -3.05
C LYS A 324 -9.31 12.13 -2.53
N ALA A 325 -10.40 12.64 -3.10
CA ALA A 325 -11.72 12.18 -2.78
C ALA A 325 -11.69 10.66 -2.90
N ALA A 326 -11.85 9.97 -1.79
CA ALA A 326 -12.26 8.59 -1.87
C ALA A 326 -13.54 8.65 -2.72
N ASN A 327 -13.51 8.04 -3.88
CA ASN A 327 -14.68 8.01 -4.77
C ASN A 327 -15.77 7.24 -4.03
N PHE A 328 -16.51 7.96 -3.18
CA PHE A 328 -17.79 7.50 -2.71
C PHE A 328 -18.73 7.58 -3.93
N ARG A 329 -18.81 6.54 -4.69
CA ARG A 329 -19.98 6.33 -5.52
C ARG A 329 -21.05 5.83 -4.57
N ASN A 330 -21.88 6.78 -4.13
CA ASN A 330 -23.23 6.44 -3.71
C ASN A 330 -23.92 5.78 -4.92
N ASN A 331 -24.22 4.51 -4.79
CA ASN A 331 -25.33 3.84 -5.47
C ASN A 331 -25.88 2.79 -4.52
#